data_8d619ffbbddab6aec249591acfbfe9c4
#
_entry.id   8d619ffbbddab6aec249591acfbfe9c4
#
_cell.length_a   1.000
_cell.length_b   1.000
_cell.length_c   1.000
_cell.angle_alpha   90.00
_cell.angle_beta   90.00
_cell.angle_gamma   90.00
#
_symmetry.space_group_name_H-M   'P 1'
#
loop_
_entity.id
_entity.type
_entity.pdbx_description
1 polymer ?
#
loop_
_entity_poly.entity_id
_entity_poly.type
_entity_poly.pdbx_seq_one_letter_code
_entity_poly.pdbx_strand_id
1 'polypeptide(L)'
;MICLKQTKVTEWIISGNPEQYNVVDAFHNLHRVDWAQKANMTAGDIVYIYVSGNVKSIKFKCRVNKADLDESDIDDREYDLSGQFDGTAGRYMELELLEEYVGDEYSREELMKHGFRSPQGPIRMPESVKQHLESIRSEERR
;
A
#
# COMPACT_ATOMS: atom_id res chain seq x y z
N MET A 1 36.59 -3.53 -1.34
CA MET A 1 35.58 -4.00 -2.22
C MET A 1 34.22 -3.97 -1.57
N ILE A 2 33.41 -3.33 -2.20
CA ILE A 2 32.11 -3.19 -1.66
C ILE A 2 31.26 -4.28 -2.17
N CYS A 3 30.93 -5.18 -1.29
CA CYS A 3 29.81 -5.99 -1.57
C CYS A 3 28.59 -5.10 -1.66
N LEU A 4 28.31 -4.70 -2.86
CA LEU A 4 27.01 -4.13 -3.12
C LEU A 4 25.98 -5.22 -2.89
N LYS A 5 25.69 -5.45 -1.66
CA LYS A 5 24.47 -6.15 -1.34
C LYS A 5 23.35 -5.26 -1.82
N GLN A 6 22.90 -5.54 -3.01
CA GLN A 6 21.62 -5.06 -3.43
C GLN A 6 20.62 -5.58 -2.41
N THR A 7 20.19 -4.67 -1.57
CA THR A 7 19.04 -4.94 -0.73
C THR A 7 17.87 -5.21 -1.66
N LYS A 8 17.46 -6.44 -1.74
CA LYS A 8 16.29 -6.83 -2.50
C LYS A 8 15.10 -6.11 -1.91
N VAL A 9 14.56 -5.15 -2.66
CA VAL A 9 13.30 -4.53 -2.30
C VAL A 9 12.21 -5.57 -2.44
N THR A 10 11.47 -5.79 -1.37
CA THR A 10 10.29 -6.64 -1.41
C THR A 10 9.09 -5.77 -1.74
N GLU A 11 8.23 -6.26 -2.61
CA GLU A 11 6.99 -5.58 -2.98
C GLU A 11 5.81 -6.35 -2.40
N TRP A 12 4.91 -5.59 -1.80
CA TRP A 12 3.76 -6.13 -1.06
C TRP A 12 2.46 -5.54 -1.58
N ILE A 13 1.36 -6.26 -1.41
CA ILE A 13 0.02 -5.71 -1.54
C ILE A 13 -0.66 -5.81 -0.18
N ILE A 14 -1.25 -4.70 0.27
CA ILE A 14 -2.07 -4.66 1.46
C ILE A 14 -3.46 -4.15 1.09
N SER A 15 -4.42 -4.37 1.96
CA SER A 15 -5.80 -3.96 1.74
C SER A 15 -6.17 -2.85 2.71
N GLY A 16 -6.89 -1.84 2.21
CA GLY A 16 -7.48 -0.79 3.03
C GLY A 16 -8.97 -0.71 2.75
N ASN A 17 -9.78 -0.70 3.82
CA ASN A 17 -11.22 -0.55 3.70
C ASN A 17 -11.58 0.93 3.89
N PRO A 18 -12.07 1.64 2.85
CA PRO A 18 -12.35 3.07 2.96
C PRO A 18 -13.52 3.38 3.89
N GLU A 19 -14.34 2.40 4.24
CA GLU A 19 -15.41 2.60 5.23
C GLU A 19 -14.88 2.63 6.66
N GLN A 20 -13.71 2.04 6.89
CA GLN A 20 -13.07 2.02 8.21
C GLN A 20 -11.97 3.06 8.35
N TYR A 21 -11.31 3.39 7.25
CA TYR A 21 -10.23 4.38 7.23
C TYR A 21 -10.25 5.11 5.89
N ASN A 22 -10.33 6.43 5.95
CA ASN A 22 -10.38 7.26 4.74
C ASN A 22 -8.98 7.42 4.15
N VAL A 23 -8.50 6.35 3.53
CA VAL A 23 -7.13 6.26 3.03
C VAL A 23 -6.87 7.27 1.91
N VAL A 24 -7.86 7.55 1.08
CA VAL A 24 -7.71 8.47 -0.04
C VAL A 24 -7.41 9.88 0.46
N ASP A 25 -8.26 10.39 1.35
CA ASP A 25 -8.06 11.73 1.90
C ASP A 25 -6.80 11.80 2.77
N ALA A 26 -6.49 10.73 3.51
CA ALA A 26 -5.30 10.69 4.33
C ALA A 26 -4.05 10.91 3.48
N PHE A 27 -3.91 10.18 2.37
CA PHE A 27 -2.74 10.36 1.51
C PHE A 27 -2.75 11.70 0.77
N HIS A 28 -3.92 12.20 0.36
CA HIS A 28 -4.00 13.49 -0.31
C HIS A 28 -3.56 14.64 0.60
N ASN A 29 -3.88 14.55 1.88
CA ASN A 29 -3.60 15.62 2.83
C ASN A 29 -2.27 15.46 3.56
N LEU A 30 -1.88 14.23 3.87
CA LEU A 30 -0.71 13.96 4.71
C LEU A 30 0.52 13.49 3.92
N HIS A 31 0.32 12.85 2.76
CA HIS A 31 1.35 12.23 1.92
C HIS A 31 2.10 11.07 2.62
N ARG A 32 2.09 11.03 3.92
CA ARG A 32 2.67 9.95 4.74
C ARG A 32 1.64 9.55 5.79
N VAL A 33 1.53 8.26 6.02
CA VAL A 33 0.67 7.72 7.07
C VAL A 33 1.40 6.60 7.80
N ASP A 34 1.07 6.41 9.07
CA ASP A 34 1.52 5.25 9.82
C ASP A 34 0.43 4.18 9.72
N TRP A 35 0.81 3.05 9.17
CA TRP A 35 -0.12 1.95 8.91
C TRP A 35 0.23 0.79 9.83
N ALA A 36 -0.80 0.09 10.32
CA ALA A 36 -0.59 -1.11 11.12
C ALA A 36 0.21 -2.14 10.30
N GLN A 37 1.35 -2.56 10.84
CA GLN A 37 2.24 -3.48 10.16
C GLN A 37 1.90 -4.91 10.55
N LYS A 38 1.44 -5.70 9.57
CA LYS A 38 0.98 -7.06 9.78
C LYS A 38 1.91 -8.12 9.19
N ALA A 39 3.07 -7.72 8.70
CA ALA A 39 4.07 -8.61 8.13
C ALA A 39 5.47 -8.02 8.35
N ASN A 40 6.51 -8.71 7.87
CA ASN A 40 7.88 -8.28 8.10
C ASN A 40 8.39 -7.38 6.98
N MET A 41 7.73 -6.25 6.79
CA MET A 41 8.21 -5.20 5.92
C MET A 41 9.49 -4.61 6.49
N THR A 42 10.36 -4.15 5.60
CA THR A 42 11.57 -3.43 5.97
C THR A 42 11.64 -2.09 5.26
N ALA A 43 12.38 -1.14 5.83
CA ALA A 43 12.56 0.16 5.20
C ALA A 43 13.08 0.00 3.77
N GLY A 44 12.49 0.71 2.82
CA GLY A 44 12.80 0.60 1.41
C GLY A 44 11.86 -0.31 0.63
N ASP A 45 11.07 -1.14 1.30
CA ASP A 45 10.08 -1.99 0.63
C ASP A 45 9.01 -1.14 -0.04
N ILE A 46 8.37 -1.71 -1.04
CA ILE A 46 7.25 -1.08 -1.75
C ILE A 46 5.95 -1.76 -1.31
N VAL A 47 4.95 -0.95 -1.06
CA VAL A 47 3.62 -1.43 -0.65
C VAL A 47 2.58 -0.83 -1.58
N TYR A 48 1.83 -1.70 -2.25
CA TYR A 48 0.69 -1.29 -3.06
C TYR A 48 -0.56 -1.45 -2.22
N ILE A 49 -1.41 -0.44 -2.20
CA ILE A 49 -2.63 -0.48 -1.42
C ILE A 49 -3.83 -0.75 -2.32
N TYR A 50 -4.45 -1.89 -2.11
CA TYR A 50 -5.73 -2.24 -2.71
C TYR A 50 -6.82 -1.65 -1.82
N VAL A 51 -7.59 -0.71 -2.37
CA VAL A 51 -8.69 -0.09 -1.64
C VAL A 51 -9.96 -0.88 -1.95
N SER A 52 -10.55 -1.48 -0.92
CA SER A 52 -11.74 -2.32 -1.05
C SER A 52 -13.02 -1.48 -1.01
N GLY A 53 -14.13 -2.05 -0.61
CA GLY A 53 -15.40 -1.35 -0.53
C GLY A 53 -15.93 -0.99 -1.91
N ASN A 54 -16.23 0.27 -2.11
CA ASN A 54 -16.76 0.77 -3.38
C ASN A 54 -15.69 1.03 -4.44
N VAL A 55 -14.43 1.11 -4.04
CA VAL A 55 -13.33 1.44 -4.96
C VAL A 55 -12.85 0.25 -5.73
N LYS A 56 -12.53 -0.84 -5.05
CA LYS A 56 -12.11 -2.13 -5.64
C LYS A 56 -10.99 -1.99 -6.67
N SER A 57 -9.93 -1.30 -6.29
CA SER A 57 -8.76 -1.11 -7.15
C SER A 57 -7.48 -0.97 -6.35
N ILE A 58 -6.35 -1.28 -6.99
CA ILE A 58 -5.06 -0.84 -6.46
C ILE A 58 -4.96 0.66 -6.73
N LYS A 59 -4.91 1.43 -5.67
CA LYS A 59 -5.03 2.89 -5.76
C LYS A 59 -3.71 3.60 -5.51
N PHE A 60 -2.86 3.05 -4.66
CA PHE A 60 -1.65 3.74 -4.23
C PHE A 60 -0.43 2.82 -4.28
N LYS A 61 0.69 3.42 -4.64
CA LYS A 61 2.01 2.82 -4.49
C LYS A 61 2.78 3.63 -3.47
N CYS A 62 3.28 2.96 -2.44
CA CYS A 62 3.96 3.60 -1.32
C CYS A 62 5.32 2.98 -1.09
N ARG A 63 6.19 3.74 -0.43
CA ARG A 63 7.47 3.23 0.08
C ARG A 63 7.41 3.16 1.59
N VAL A 64 7.94 2.08 2.16
CA VAL A 64 8.12 1.97 3.60
C VAL A 64 9.34 2.79 3.98
N ASN A 65 9.14 3.90 4.67
CA ASN A 65 10.24 4.73 5.17
C ASN A 65 10.79 4.19 6.48
N LYS A 66 9.89 3.73 7.36
CA LYS A 66 10.22 3.18 8.66
C LYS A 66 9.35 1.97 8.93
N ALA A 67 9.92 0.96 9.57
CA ALA A 67 9.19 -0.25 9.93
C ALA A 67 9.38 -0.56 11.41
N ASP A 68 8.55 -1.45 11.93
CA ASP A 68 8.61 -1.94 13.32
C ASP A 68 8.53 -0.81 14.36
N LEU A 69 7.73 0.20 14.08
CA LEU A 69 7.49 1.29 15.02
C LEU A 69 6.54 0.83 16.12
N ASP A 70 6.87 1.17 17.36
CA ASP A 70 6.05 0.79 18.52
C ASP A 70 4.77 1.60 18.61
N GLU A 71 4.79 2.83 18.10
CA GLU A 71 3.65 3.73 18.14
C GLU A 71 3.63 4.63 16.92
N SER A 72 2.47 5.22 16.66
CA SER A 72 2.28 6.12 15.53
C SER A 72 2.72 7.53 15.90
N ASP A 73 3.58 8.13 15.06
CA ASP A 73 4.02 9.52 15.19
C ASP A 73 3.15 10.48 14.37
N ILE A 74 2.31 9.94 13.50
CA ILE A 74 1.48 10.75 12.60
C ILE A 74 0.04 10.73 13.12
N ASP A 75 -0.51 11.92 13.37
CA ASP A 75 -1.89 12.01 13.81
C ASP A 75 -2.83 11.94 12.60
N ASP A 76 -3.36 10.76 12.37
CA ASP A 76 -4.30 10.50 11.30
C ASP A 76 -5.68 10.06 11.81
N ARG A 77 -5.97 10.32 13.08
CA ARG A 77 -7.22 9.86 13.71
C ARG A 77 -8.47 10.39 13.03
N GLU A 78 -8.41 11.56 12.40
CA GLU A 78 -9.55 12.13 11.67
C GLU A 78 -9.97 11.26 10.48
N TYR A 79 -9.06 10.39 9.99
CA TYR A 79 -9.35 9.49 8.86
C TYR A 79 -9.80 8.11 9.31
N ASP A 80 -9.78 7.83 10.62
CA ASP A 80 -10.25 6.58 11.18
C ASP A 80 -11.76 6.63 11.35
N LEU A 81 -12.46 5.96 10.45
CA LEU A 81 -13.92 5.94 10.43
C LEU A 81 -14.49 4.79 11.28
N SER A 82 -13.63 3.87 11.73
CA SER A 82 -14.08 2.73 12.53
C SER A 82 -14.41 3.10 13.96
N GLY A 83 -13.87 4.20 14.47
CA GLY A 83 -14.01 4.59 15.87
C GLY A 83 -13.26 3.68 16.83
N GLN A 84 -12.41 2.80 16.32
CA GLN A 84 -11.69 1.80 17.12
C GLN A 84 -10.20 2.08 17.22
N PHE A 85 -9.77 3.25 16.80
CA PHE A 85 -8.36 3.60 16.89
C PHE A 85 -7.97 3.77 18.37
N ASP A 86 -7.08 2.92 18.83
CA ASP A 86 -6.60 2.96 20.22
C ASP A 86 -5.07 2.95 20.31
N GLY A 87 -4.39 2.94 19.18
CA GLY A 87 -2.93 2.93 19.15
C GLY A 87 -2.31 1.59 19.51
N THR A 88 -3.09 0.52 19.56
CA THR A 88 -2.62 -0.78 20.02
C THR A 88 -2.40 -1.80 18.91
N ALA A 89 -2.14 -1.37 17.68
CA ALA A 89 -1.88 -2.29 16.59
C ALA A 89 -0.61 -3.13 16.81
N GLY A 90 0.23 -2.76 17.77
CA GLY A 90 1.45 -3.49 18.11
C GLY A 90 2.66 -2.99 17.34
N ARG A 91 2.56 -2.95 16.02
CA ARG A 91 3.61 -2.42 15.17
C ARG A 91 3.01 -1.52 14.12
N TYR A 92 3.78 -0.49 13.75
CA TYR A 92 3.40 0.42 12.68
C TYR A 92 4.53 0.53 11.68
N MET A 93 4.18 0.89 10.44
CA MET A 93 5.14 1.27 9.42
C MET A 93 4.74 2.63 8.86
N GLU A 94 5.72 3.48 8.60
CA GLU A 94 5.46 4.76 7.94
C GLU A 94 5.47 4.54 6.44
N LEU A 95 4.37 4.85 5.79
CA LEU A 95 4.22 4.74 4.35
C LEU A 95 4.22 6.13 3.72
N GLU A 96 5.07 6.31 2.73
CA GLU A 96 5.12 7.54 1.94
C GLU A 96 4.50 7.28 0.57
N LEU A 97 3.57 8.14 0.17
CA LEU A 97 2.93 8.02 -1.13
C LEU A 97 3.93 8.32 -2.25
N LEU A 98 4.08 7.38 -3.17
CA LEU A 98 4.89 7.56 -4.38
C LEU A 98 4.03 7.84 -5.60
N GLU A 99 2.92 7.10 -5.75
CA GLU A 99 2.05 7.24 -6.91
C GLU A 99 0.61 6.94 -6.51
N GLU A 100 -0.30 7.65 -7.15
CA GLU A 100 -1.72 7.36 -7.09
C GLU A 100 -2.16 6.87 -8.47
N TYR A 101 -2.91 5.78 -8.50
CA TYR A 101 -3.40 5.19 -9.76
C TYR A 101 -4.85 5.57 -9.99
N VAL A 102 -5.15 5.93 -11.23
CA VAL A 102 -6.49 6.30 -11.64
C VAL A 102 -6.79 5.56 -12.94
N GLY A 103 -7.97 4.97 -13.02
CA GLY A 103 -8.41 4.28 -14.22
C GLY A 103 -8.84 2.85 -13.97
N ASP A 104 -9.59 2.31 -14.92
CA ASP A 104 -10.17 0.97 -14.81
C ASP A 104 -9.13 -0.15 -14.91
N GLU A 105 -7.95 0.15 -15.46
CA GLU A 105 -6.87 -0.83 -15.60
C GLU A 105 -6.36 -1.34 -14.24
N TYR A 106 -6.57 -0.57 -13.19
CA TYR A 106 -6.15 -0.92 -11.83
C TYR A 106 -7.26 -1.58 -11.03
N SER A 107 -8.44 -1.75 -11.65
CA SER A 107 -9.60 -2.33 -10.97
C SER A 107 -9.39 -3.81 -10.66
N ARG A 108 -10.07 -4.27 -9.62
CA ARG A 108 -10.06 -5.68 -9.24
C ARG A 108 -10.39 -6.58 -10.43
N GLU A 109 -11.36 -6.18 -11.23
CA GLU A 109 -11.80 -6.94 -12.39
C GLU A 109 -10.68 -7.15 -13.40
N GLU A 110 -9.95 -6.08 -13.73
CA GLU A 110 -8.82 -6.16 -14.64
C GLU A 110 -7.63 -6.89 -14.01
N LEU A 111 -7.36 -6.63 -12.74
CA LEU A 111 -6.25 -7.28 -12.04
C LEU A 111 -6.46 -8.79 -11.91
N MET A 112 -7.70 -9.24 -11.75
CA MET A 112 -7.99 -10.67 -11.65
C MET A 112 -7.63 -11.43 -12.92
N LYS A 113 -7.65 -10.77 -14.06
CA LYS A 113 -7.21 -11.37 -15.32
C LYS A 113 -5.71 -11.69 -15.31
N HIS A 114 -4.97 -11.09 -14.40
CA HIS A 114 -3.52 -11.26 -14.25
C HIS A 114 -3.14 -12.00 -12.98
N GLY A 115 -4.09 -12.70 -12.36
CA GLY A 115 -3.81 -13.52 -11.20
C GLY A 115 -3.98 -12.84 -9.85
N PHE A 116 -4.50 -11.62 -9.83
CA PHE A 116 -4.76 -10.91 -8.59
C PHE A 116 -5.90 -11.55 -7.82
N ARG A 117 -5.73 -11.62 -6.50
CA ARG A 117 -6.81 -11.95 -5.57
C ARG A 117 -6.81 -10.91 -4.47
N SER A 118 -8.01 -10.50 -4.05
CA SER A 118 -8.15 -9.51 -2.98
C SER A 118 -7.47 -10.02 -1.72
N PRO A 119 -6.49 -9.29 -1.17
CA PRO A 119 -5.73 -9.80 -0.04
C PRO A 119 -6.56 -9.77 1.24
N GLN A 120 -6.47 -10.85 2.01
CA GLN A 120 -7.04 -10.92 3.36
C GLN A 120 -6.07 -10.35 4.39
N GLY A 121 -4.82 -10.22 4.03
CA GLY A 121 -3.76 -9.61 4.80
C GLY A 121 -2.61 -9.30 3.86
N PRO A 122 -1.45 -8.85 4.35
CA PRO A 122 -0.34 -8.54 3.45
C PRO A 122 0.08 -9.78 2.65
N ILE A 123 0.24 -9.59 1.34
CA ILE A 123 0.76 -10.62 0.44
C ILE A 123 1.92 -10.04 -0.37
N ARG A 124 2.79 -10.92 -0.87
CA ARG A 124 3.81 -10.52 -1.82
C ARG A 124 3.15 -10.19 -3.15
N MET A 125 3.67 -9.16 -3.82
CA MET A 125 3.16 -8.77 -5.13
C MET A 125 3.40 -9.91 -6.13
N PRO A 126 2.33 -10.48 -6.74
CA PRO A 126 2.52 -11.47 -7.79
C PRO A 126 3.19 -10.86 -9.01
N GLU A 127 4.12 -11.60 -9.61
CA GLU A 127 4.88 -11.11 -10.76
C GLU A 127 3.99 -10.74 -11.94
N SER A 128 2.94 -11.54 -12.19
CA SER A 128 2.01 -11.26 -13.28
C SER A 128 1.23 -9.97 -13.09
N VAL A 129 0.88 -9.64 -11.84
CA VAL A 129 0.21 -8.38 -11.52
C VAL A 129 1.19 -7.23 -11.69
N LYS A 130 2.42 -7.40 -11.22
CA LYS A 130 3.46 -6.38 -11.35
C LYS A 130 3.73 -6.05 -12.82
N GLN A 131 3.83 -7.05 -13.67
CA GLN A 131 4.03 -6.86 -15.10
C GLN A 131 2.87 -6.10 -15.73
N HIS A 132 1.64 -6.38 -15.30
CA HIS A 132 0.46 -5.65 -15.79
C HIS A 132 0.55 -4.17 -15.39
N LEU A 133 0.87 -3.88 -14.14
CA LEU A 133 1.00 -2.50 -13.66
C LEU A 133 2.09 -1.75 -14.42
N GLU A 134 3.21 -2.39 -14.67
CA GLU A 134 4.31 -1.78 -15.43
C GLU A 134 3.91 -1.52 -16.88
N SER A 135 3.11 -2.40 -17.50
CA SER A 135 2.65 -2.22 -18.87
C SER A 135 1.72 -1.01 -19.00
N ILE A 136 0.84 -0.80 -18.05
CA ILE A 136 -0.05 0.38 -18.03
C ILE A 136 0.81 1.65 -17.98
N ARG A 137 1.82 1.66 -17.15
CA ARG A 137 2.71 2.79 -16.96
C ARG A 137 3.47 3.14 -18.24
N SER A 138 3.93 2.12 -18.97
CA SER A 138 4.62 2.31 -20.25
C SER A 138 3.71 2.96 -21.28
N GLU A 139 2.43 2.59 -21.29
CA GLU A 139 1.45 3.20 -22.20
C GLU A 139 1.17 4.65 -21.86
N GLU A 140 1.05 4.95 -20.56
CA GLU A 140 0.79 6.32 -20.09
C GLU A 140 1.93 7.29 -20.43
N ARG A 141 3.15 6.79 -20.59
CA ARG A 141 4.32 7.61 -20.90
C ARG A 141 4.50 7.89 -22.39
N ARG A 142 3.68 7.33 -23.23
CA ARG A 142 3.74 7.58 -24.67
C ARG A 142 2.98 8.87 -25.06
#